data_a1b1c271b8757b634ea12c5cdfae095b
#
_entry.id   a1b1c271b8757b634ea12c5cdfae095b
#
_cell.length_a   1.000
_cell.length_b   1.000
_cell.length_c   1.000
_cell.angle_alpha   90.00
_cell.angle_beta   90.00
_cell.angle_gamma   90.00
#
_symmetry.space_group_name_H-M   'P 1'
#
loop_
_entity.id
_entity.type
_entity.pdbx_description
1 polymer ?
#
loop_
_entity_poly.entity_id
_entity_poly.type
_entity_poly.pdbx_seq_one_letter_code
_entity_poly.pdbx_strand_id
1 'polypeptide(L)'
;MNRVLIQPLLSDFPEIFHPLLQSHPVYDSSCSQIARVYFLEREGGLYLKNAPKGSLAKEAAMTRFFHSKGLAAEVLAYKSLDTDWLLTRRIPGEDCIDAMYLAEPERLCDTTAQLLRMLHDTDPVDCPINRTADYLATARKNYLEANYDSSLFPDNWGYRTAEEAWRVVEENAGYLQTNTLLHGDYCLPNIMLDGWRFSGFIDLDAAGVGDRHIDLFWGIWSLQFNLKTDRYRDRFLDVYGRESVNEDMFPIISAFEVFG
;
A
#
# COMPACT_ATOMS: atom_id res chain seq x y z
N MET A 1 1.44 -6.59 13.79
CA MET A 1 2.75 -5.82 13.72
C MET A 1 3.60 -6.08 14.96
N ASN A 2 4.93 -6.34 14.80
CA ASN A 2 5.84 -6.44 15.95
C ASN A 2 6.10 -5.03 16.52
N ARG A 3 6.09 -4.92 17.87
CA ARG A 3 6.37 -3.68 18.59
C ARG A 3 7.44 -3.94 19.63
N VAL A 4 8.53 -3.19 19.55
CA VAL A 4 9.64 -3.27 20.51
C VAL A 4 9.66 -2.01 21.36
N LEU A 5 9.49 -2.14 22.67
CA LEU A 5 9.52 -1.00 23.58
C LEU A 5 10.92 -0.32 23.52
N ILE A 6 10.93 1.00 23.34
CA ILE A 6 12.16 1.79 23.27
C ILE A 6 12.11 2.96 24.25
N GLN A 7 13.29 3.50 24.56
CA GLN A 7 13.44 4.79 25.24
C GLN A 7 13.92 5.81 24.19
N PRO A 8 13.01 6.65 23.63
CA PRO A 8 13.40 7.60 22.60
C PRO A 8 14.31 8.68 23.18
N LEU A 9 15.43 8.96 22.49
CA LEU A 9 16.22 10.14 22.75
C LEU A 9 15.52 11.33 22.10
N LEU A 10 15.09 12.31 22.90
CA LEU A 10 14.32 13.46 22.37
C LEU A 10 15.10 14.24 21.32
N SER A 11 16.43 14.26 21.38
CA SER A 11 17.29 14.86 20.35
C SER A 11 17.08 14.30 18.94
N ASP A 12 16.58 13.07 18.83
CA ASP A 12 16.38 12.40 17.54
C ASP A 12 15.03 12.76 16.91
N PHE A 13 14.21 13.54 17.62
CA PHE A 13 12.87 13.92 17.21
C PHE A 13 12.71 15.44 17.17
N PRO A 14 11.94 16.00 16.23
CA PRO A 14 11.58 17.42 16.25
C PRO A 14 10.89 17.84 17.55
N GLU A 15 11.21 19.02 18.04
CA GLU A 15 10.66 19.53 19.31
C GLU A 15 9.14 19.51 19.39
N ILE A 16 8.47 19.69 18.23
CA ILE A 16 7.00 19.67 18.15
C ILE A 16 6.40 18.33 18.59
N PHE A 17 7.16 17.23 18.51
CA PHE A 17 6.70 15.89 18.92
C PHE A 17 7.15 15.50 20.33
N HIS A 18 8.03 16.26 21.00
CA HIS A 18 8.51 15.95 22.36
C HIS A 18 7.36 15.74 23.37
N PRO A 19 6.29 16.56 23.39
CA PRO A 19 5.16 16.33 24.29
C PRO A 19 4.43 15.00 24.07
N LEU A 20 4.52 14.44 22.85
CA LEU A 20 3.91 13.15 22.52
C LEU A 20 4.76 11.97 23.00
N LEU A 21 6.09 12.14 23.06
CA LEU A 21 7.06 11.11 23.40
C LEU A 21 7.30 11.02 24.91
N GLN A 22 7.04 12.11 25.64
CA GLN A 22 7.17 12.16 27.08
C GLN A 22 5.92 11.59 27.76
N SER A 23 6.09 10.81 28.80
CA SER A 23 5.02 10.30 29.67
C SER A 23 4.23 9.08 29.16
N HIS A 24 4.53 8.55 27.99
CA HIS A 24 3.86 7.36 27.47
C HIS A 24 4.87 6.38 26.86
N PRO A 25 4.58 5.06 26.88
CA PRO A 25 5.41 4.08 26.19
C PRO A 25 5.49 4.35 24.68
N VAL A 26 6.69 4.24 24.14
CA VAL A 26 6.99 4.36 22.72
C VAL A 26 7.58 3.04 22.24
N TYR A 27 7.10 2.56 21.11
CA TYR A 27 7.55 1.31 20.53
C TYR A 27 8.10 1.56 19.12
N ASP A 28 9.21 0.94 18.78
CA ASP A 28 9.62 0.80 17.39
C ASP A 28 8.75 -0.27 16.72
N SER A 29 8.09 0.12 15.64
CA SER A 29 7.20 -0.71 14.81
C SER A 29 7.66 -0.73 13.34
N SER A 30 8.93 -0.42 13.10
CA SER A 30 9.50 -0.31 11.75
C SER A 30 9.60 -1.70 11.09
N CYS A 31 9.15 -1.79 9.84
CA CYS A 31 9.26 -2.98 8.99
C CYS A 31 10.24 -2.75 7.81
N SER A 32 10.69 -1.52 7.58
CA SER A 32 11.55 -1.09 6.48
C SER A 32 12.86 -0.51 6.99
N GLN A 33 13.91 -0.56 6.17
CA GLN A 33 15.17 0.13 6.46
C GLN A 33 15.13 1.62 6.07
N ILE A 34 14.19 2.02 5.23
CA ILE A 34 14.09 3.37 4.68
C ILE A 34 13.27 4.29 5.62
N ALA A 35 12.22 3.76 6.23
CA ALA A 35 11.34 4.50 7.11
C ALA A 35 11.37 3.94 8.54
N ARG A 36 11.33 4.83 9.52
CA ARG A 36 11.13 4.48 10.92
C ARG A 36 9.67 4.74 11.30
N VAL A 37 9.06 3.81 12.00
CA VAL A 37 7.68 3.91 12.45
C VAL A 37 7.64 3.71 13.96
N TYR A 38 7.13 4.70 14.68
CA TYR A 38 6.98 4.66 16.11
C TYR A 38 5.51 4.59 16.49
N PHE A 39 5.16 3.60 17.31
CA PHE A 39 3.85 3.54 17.94
C PHE A 39 3.91 4.18 19.30
N LEU A 40 3.01 5.15 19.56
CA LEU A 40 2.85 5.86 20.82
C LEU A 40 1.58 5.38 21.52
N GLU A 41 1.73 4.78 22.70
CA GLU A 41 0.62 4.21 23.48
C GLU A 41 -0.12 5.31 24.27
N ARG A 42 -0.82 6.18 23.54
CA ARG A 42 -1.63 7.26 24.10
C ARG A 42 -2.87 7.52 23.24
N GLU A 43 -3.96 8.05 23.85
CA GLU A 43 -5.15 8.54 23.14
C GLU A 43 -5.72 7.55 22.10
N GLY A 44 -5.77 6.26 22.42
CA GLY A 44 -6.19 5.21 21.48
C GLY A 44 -5.11 4.72 20.54
N GLY A 45 -3.90 5.28 20.61
CA GLY A 45 -2.73 4.94 19.81
C GLY A 45 -2.48 5.94 18.68
N LEU A 46 -1.19 6.27 18.51
CA LEU A 46 -0.71 7.11 17.42
C LEU A 46 0.46 6.42 16.73
N TYR A 47 0.62 6.67 15.43
CA TYR A 47 1.81 6.29 14.68
C TYR A 47 2.54 7.55 14.22
N LEU A 48 3.85 7.59 14.48
CA LEU A 48 4.76 8.62 13.99
C LEU A 48 5.75 7.98 13.03
N LYS A 49 5.62 8.26 11.74
CA LYS A 49 6.50 7.77 10.67
C LYS A 49 7.55 8.83 10.35
N ASN A 50 8.81 8.42 10.23
CA ASN A 50 9.93 9.25 9.78
C ASN A 50 10.60 8.63 8.57
N ALA A 51 10.92 9.43 7.57
CA ALA A 51 11.56 8.97 6.35
C ALA A 51 12.36 10.12 5.70
N PRO A 52 13.17 9.85 4.65
CA PRO A 52 13.90 10.89 3.93
C PRO A 52 13.02 12.06 3.49
N LYS A 53 13.60 13.25 3.43
CA LYS A 53 12.89 14.48 3.04
C LYS A 53 12.17 14.33 1.70
N GLY A 54 10.88 14.68 1.70
CA GLY A 54 10.01 14.64 0.52
C GLY A 54 9.32 13.29 0.28
N SER A 55 9.76 12.21 0.94
CA SER A 55 9.25 10.86 0.67
C SER A 55 7.86 10.60 1.25
N LEU A 56 7.44 11.30 2.33
CA LEU A 56 6.12 11.12 2.94
C LEU A 56 5.07 12.14 2.46
N ALA A 57 5.42 13.06 1.57
CA ALA A 57 4.48 14.09 1.11
C ALA A 57 3.24 13.49 0.42
N LYS A 58 3.47 12.50 -0.46
CA LYS A 58 2.43 11.80 -1.20
C LYS A 58 1.58 10.95 -0.28
N GLU A 59 2.20 10.15 0.59
CA GLU A 59 1.50 9.36 1.60
C GLU A 59 0.61 10.24 2.50
N ALA A 60 1.12 11.36 2.98
CA ALA A 60 0.35 12.30 3.79
C ALA A 60 -0.85 12.90 3.05
N ALA A 61 -0.70 13.23 1.76
CA ALA A 61 -1.78 13.75 0.93
C ALA A 61 -2.85 12.69 0.67
N MET A 62 -2.44 11.47 0.31
CA MET A 62 -3.36 10.38 0.03
C MET A 62 -4.05 9.86 1.30
N THR A 63 -3.36 9.78 2.43
CA THR A 63 -3.99 9.42 3.70
C THR A 63 -5.09 10.42 4.10
N ARG A 64 -4.87 11.73 3.90
CA ARG A 64 -5.92 12.73 4.11
C ARG A 64 -7.10 12.56 3.17
N PHE A 65 -6.82 12.30 1.88
CA PHE A 65 -7.88 12.07 0.90
C PHE A 65 -8.70 10.82 1.26
N PHE A 66 -8.05 9.69 1.55
CA PHE A 66 -8.72 8.47 1.99
C PHE A 66 -9.49 8.66 3.30
N HIS A 67 -8.92 9.40 4.26
CA HIS A 67 -9.62 9.75 5.49
C HIS A 67 -10.91 10.54 5.22
N SER A 68 -10.90 11.47 4.28
CA SER A 68 -12.10 12.23 3.89
C SER A 68 -13.21 11.36 3.29
N LYS A 69 -12.85 10.19 2.78
CA LYS A 69 -13.77 9.16 2.26
C LYS A 69 -14.12 8.08 3.33
N GLY A 70 -13.59 8.19 4.56
CA GLY A 70 -13.80 7.19 5.62
C GLY A 70 -12.98 5.91 5.44
N LEU A 71 -11.88 5.95 4.67
CA LEU A 71 -11.10 4.79 4.26
C LEU A 71 -9.74 4.66 4.95
N ALA A 72 -9.28 5.66 5.69
CA ALA A 72 -7.97 5.66 6.35
C ALA A 72 -7.97 6.45 7.66
N ALA A 73 -6.85 6.36 8.39
CA ALA A 73 -6.62 7.10 9.62
C ALA A 73 -6.63 8.63 9.41
N GLU A 74 -6.96 9.37 10.47
CA GLU A 74 -6.77 10.81 10.51
C GLU A 74 -5.27 11.17 10.53
N VAL A 75 -4.85 12.07 9.64
CA VAL A 75 -3.52 12.69 9.67
C VAL A 75 -3.54 13.87 10.64
N LEU A 76 -2.86 13.73 11.75
CA LEU A 76 -2.76 14.77 12.79
C LEU A 76 -1.71 15.83 12.46
N ALA A 77 -0.59 15.40 11.87
CA ALA A 77 0.46 16.29 11.41
C ALA A 77 1.29 15.68 10.27
N TYR A 78 1.74 16.53 9.36
CA TYR A 78 2.84 16.24 8.44
C TYR A 78 3.83 17.41 8.50
N LYS A 79 5.11 17.11 8.68
CA LYS A 79 6.19 18.08 8.74
C LYS A 79 7.35 17.61 7.86
N SER A 80 7.77 18.48 6.93
CA SER A 80 8.98 18.28 6.13
C SER A 80 10.05 19.22 6.65
N LEU A 81 11.00 18.65 7.38
CA LEU A 81 12.14 19.35 8.00
C LEU A 81 13.45 18.86 7.33
N ASP A 82 14.45 18.43 8.10
CA ASP A 82 15.61 17.69 7.57
C ASP A 82 15.22 16.33 7.05
N THR A 83 14.22 15.71 7.68
CA THR A 83 13.49 14.52 7.23
C THR A 83 11.99 14.79 7.26
N ASP A 84 11.19 13.91 6.65
CA ASP A 84 9.74 13.98 6.73
C ASP A 84 9.23 13.25 7.97
N TRP A 85 8.16 13.80 8.56
CA TRP A 85 7.46 13.26 9.71
C TRP A 85 5.97 13.26 9.47
N LEU A 86 5.33 12.10 9.61
CA LEU A 86 3.89 11.91 9.45
C LEU A 86 3.31 11.33 10.74
N LEU A 87 2.38 12.05 11.37
CA LEU A 87 1.67 11.62 12.56
C LEU A 87 0.23 11.27 12.20
N THR A 88 -0.19 10.04 12.50
CA THR A 88 -1.56 9.56 12.26
C THR A 88 -2.16 8.93 13.51
N ARG A 89 -3.49 8.87 13.58
CA ARG A 89 -4.18 8.01 14.54
C ARG A 89 -3.98 6.54 14.19
N ARG A 90 -4.01 5.68 15.20
CA ARG A 90 -4.09 4.24 14.98
C ARG A 90 -5.47 3.89 14.38
N ILE A 91 -5.47 3.02 13.39
CA ILE A 91 -6.66 2.31 12.92
C ILE A 91 -6.89 1.13 13.89
N PRO A 92 -8.12 0.93 14.42
CA PRO A 92 -8.43 -0.23 15.26
C PRO A 92 -8.29 -1.57 14.53
N GLY A 93 -8.08 -2.64 15.27
CA GLY A 93 -7.97 -4.00 14.74
C GLY A 93 -6.55 -4.40 14.34
N GLU A 94 -6.47 -5.46 13.53
CA GLU A 94 -5.23 -6.07 13.05
C GLU A 94 -5.21 -6.10 11.51
N ASP A 95 -4.02 -6.23 10.92
CA ASP A 95 -3.87 -6.41 9.48
C ASP A 95 -4.33 -7.79 9.01
N CYS A 96 -4.64 -7.93 7.72
CA CYS A 96 -5.18 -9.16 7.15
C CYS A 96 -4.20 -10.35 7.13
N ILE A 97 -2.94 -10.19 7.56
CA ILE A 97 -2.00 -11.31 7.77
C ILE A 97 -2.03 -11.84 9.22
N ASP A 98 -2.87 -11.29 10.10
CA ASP A 98 -3.07 -11.87 11.42
C ASP A 98 -3.56 -13.32 11.30
N ALA A 99 -3.09 -14.18 12.23
CA ALA A 99 -3.39 -15.60 12.24
C ALA A 99 -4.90 -15.91 12.27
N MET A 100 -5.71 -15.05 12.89
CA MET A 100 -7.17 -15.22 12.95
C MET A 100 -7.82 -15.10 11.57
N TYR A 101 -7.29 -14.26 10.69
CA TYR A 101 -7.81 -14.08 9.33
C TYR A 101 -7.26 -15.13 8.37
N LEU A 102 -5.97 -15.46 8.48
CA LEU A 102 -5.34 -16.52 7.67
C LEU A 102 -5.94 -17.91 7.96
N ALA A 103 -6.51 -18.12 9.14
CA ALA A 103 -7.19 -19.37 9.50
C ALA A 103 -8.52 -19.60 8.75
N GLU A 104 -9.13 -18.55 8.18
CA GLU A 104 -10.37 -18.61 7.40
C GLU A 104 -10.14 -18.10 5.96
N PRO A 105 -9.34 -18.80 5.13
CA PRO A 105 -8.82 -18.26 3.87
C PRO A 105 -9.90 -17.96 2.81
N GLU A 106 -11.02 -18.70 2.80
CA GLU A 106 -12.14 -18.39 1.90
C GLU A 106 -12.83 -17.08 2.28
N ARG A 107 -13.05 -16.87 3.57
CA ARG A 107 -13.64 -15.64 4.08
C ARG A 107 -12.70 -14.46 3.88
N LEU A 108 -11.39 -14.66 4.09
CA LEU A 108 -10.37 -13.64 3.84
C LEU A 108 -10.37 -13.22 2.37
N CYS A 109 -10.40 -14.18 1.44
CA CYS A 109 -10.49 -13.92 0.02
C CYS A 109 -11.74 -13.11 -0.32
N ASP A 110 -12.92 -13.53 0.15
CA ASP A 110 -14.17 -12.83 -0.12
C ASP A 110 -14.18 -11.41 0.45
N THR A 111 -13.72 -11.29 1.72
CA THR A 111 -13.65 -9.98 2.40
C THR A 111 -12.74 -9.01 1.64
N THR A 112 -11.53 -9.45 1.29
CA THR A 112 -10.57 -8.56 0.60
C THR A 112 -11.02 -8.22 -0.82
N ALA A 113 -11.65 -9.14 -1.56
CA ALA A 113 -12.23 -8.85 -2.87
C ALA A 113 -13.38 -7.83 -2.79
N GLN A 114 -14.26 -7.95 -1.80
CA GLN A 114 -15.36 -6.99 -1.57
C GLN A 114 -14.83 -5.62 -1.16
N LEU A 115 -13.79 -5.56 -0.32
CA LEU A 115 -13.17 -4.30 0.09
C LEU A 115 -12.45 -3.61 -1.08
N LEU A 116 -11.82 -4.38 -1.96
CA LEU A 116 -11.25 -3.83 -3.19
C LEU A 116 -12.33 -3.26 -4.10
N ARG A 117 -13.44 -3.97 -4.25
CA ARG A 117 -14.57 -3.46 -5.02
C ARG A 117 -15.12 -2.17 -4.42
N MET A 118 -15.30 -2.11 -3.12
CA MET A 118 -15.74 -0.90 -2.39
C MET A 118 -14.79 0.27 -2.63
N LEU A 119 -13.47 0.04 -2.56
CA LEU A 119 -12.47 1.07 -2.85
C LEU A 119 -12.60 1.58 -4.28
N HIS A 120 -12.68 0.68 -5.26
CA HIS A 120 -12.75 1.00 -6.68
C HIS A 120 -14.08 1.65 -7.11
N ASP A 121 -15.14 1.46 -6.34
CA ASP A 121 -16.43 2.15 -6.53
C ASP A 121 -16.49 3.52 -5.81
N THR A 122 -15.45 3.87 -5.04
CA THR A 122 -15.35 5.18 -4.39
C THR A 122 -15.03 6.25 -5.43
N ASP A 123 -15.80 7.36 -5.40
CA ASP A 123 -15.60 8.49 -6.30
C ASP A 123 -14.18 9.09 -6.16
N PRO A 124 -13.36 9.08 -7.23
CA PRO A 124 -12.00 9.59 -7.22
C PRO A 124 -11.91 11.12 -7.41
N VAL A 125 -13.03 11.82 -7.52
CA VAL A 125 -13.04 13.29 -7.70
C VAL A 125 -12.24 13.95 -6.58
N ASP A 126 -11.43 14.94 -6.95
CA ASP A 126 -10.49 15.67 -6.08
C ASP A 126 -9.31 14.84 -5.54
N CYS A 127 -9.09 13.63 -6.04
CA CYS A 127 -7.88 12.88 -5.70
C CYS A 127 -6.63 13.63 -6.21
N PRO A 128 -5.65 13.91 -5.33
CA PRO A 128 -4.52 14.77 -5.69
C PRO A 128 -3.47 14.09 -6.59
N ILE A 129 -3.52 12.76 -6.74
CA ILE A 129 -2.46 11.95 -7.38
C ILE A 129 -3.01 11.20 -8.59
N ASN A 130 -2.31 11.35 -9.74
CA ASN A 130 -2.51 10.51 -10.92
C ASN A 130 -1.53 9.33 -10.86
N ARG A 131 -2.00 8.18 -10.39
CA ARG A 131 -1.18 6.97 -10.22
C ARG A 131 -0.68 6.43 -11.55
N THR A 132 -1.48 6.45 -12.62
CA THR A 132 -1.05 5.94 -13.94
C THR A 132 0.17 6.69 -14.46
N ALA A 133 0.18 8.03 -14.34
CA ALA A 133 1.32 8.83 -14.76
C ALA A 133 2.59 8.54 -13.95
N ASP A 134 2.44 8.44 -12.62
CA ASP A 134 3.55 8.08 -11.71
C ASP A 134 4.09 6.68 -12.00
N TYR A 135 3.20 5.72 -12.24
CA TYR A 135 3.54 4.32 -12.51
C TYR A 135 4.41 4.19 -13.75
N LEU A 136 4.00 4.84 -14.86
CA LEU A 136 4.80 4.86 -16.08
C LEU A 136 6.13 5.60 -15.91
N ALA A 137 6.12 6.74 -15.21
CA ALA A 137 7.33 7.52 -14.98
C ALA A 137 8.35 6.74 -14.14
N THR A 138 7.88 6.03 -13.07
CA THR A 138 8.71 5.18 -12.22
C THR A 138 9.30 4.02 -13.01
N ALA A 139 8.47 3.27 -13.75
CA ALA A 139 8.94 2.15 -14.55
C ALA A 139 10.01 2.58 -15.57
N ARG A 140 9.77 3.70 -16.28
CA ARG A 140 10.74 4.25 -17.23
C ARG A 140 12.06 4.64 -16.58
N LYS A 141 11.99 5.35 -15.45
CA LYS A 141 13.18 5.76 -14.71
C LYS A 141 13.98 4.54 -14.29
N ASN A 142 13.34 3.57 -13.63
CA ASN A 142 14.01 2.40 -13.09
C ASN A 142 14.59 1.51 -14.20
N TYR A 143 13.92 1.39 -15.35
CA TYR A 143 14.48 0.72 -16.52
C TYR A 143 15.76 1.41 -17.01
N LEU A 144 15.74 2.75 -17.20
CA LEU A 144 16.90 3.52 -17.70
C LEU A 144 18.08 3.53 -16.72
N GLU A 145 17.80 3.50 -15.42
CA GLU A 145 18.82 3.50 -14.35
C GLU A 145 19.26 2.08 -13.96
N ALA A 146 18.72 1.03 -14.61
CA ALA A 146 18.90 -0.39 -14.24
C ALA A 146 18.61 -0.65 -12.74
N ASN A 147 17.62 0.05 -12.20
CA ASN A 147 17.19 -0.07 -10.82
C ASN A 147 16.04 -1.10 -10.70
N TYR A 148 16.36 -2.38 -10.86
CA TYR A 148 15.44 -3.51 -10.75
C TYR A 148 16.21 -4.77 -10.34
N ASP A 149 15.51 -5.72 -9.70
CA ASP A 149 16.10 -6.99 -9.27
C ASP A 149 15.81 -8.10 -10.30
N SER A 150 16.78 -8.39 -11.16
CA SER A 150 16.67 -9.43 -12.18
C SER A 150 16.54 -10.86 -11.62
N SER A 151 16.89 -11.08 -10.34
CA SER A 151 16.75 -12.40 -9.70
C SER A 151 15.30 -12.82 -9.50
N LEU A 152 14.37 -11.85 -9.52
CA LEU A 152 12.94 -12.08 -9.32
C LEU A 152 12.17 -12.34 -10.63
N PHE A 153 12.78 -12.15 -11.79
CA PHE A 153 12.06 -12.10 -13.08
C PHE A 153 11.30 -13.37 -13.43
N PRO A 154 11.91 -14.59 -13.52
CA PRO A 154 11.18 -15.74 -13.99
C PRO A 154 10.07 -16.21 -13.05
N ASP A 155 10.32 -16.13 -11.76
CA ASP A 155 9.46 -16.75 -10.74
C ASP A 155 8.32 -15.83 -10.31
N ASN A 156 8.53 -14.51 -10.29
CA ASN A 156 7.54 -13.55 -9.79
C ASN A 156 6.80 -12.82 -10.92
N TRP A 157 7.48 -12.48 -12.02
CA TRP A 157 6.93 -11.57 -13.01
C TRP A 157 6.66 -12.22 -14.38
N GLY A 158 7.17 -13.43 -14.62
CA GLY A 158 6.96 -14.17 -15.88
C GLY A 158 7.81 -13.67 -17.05
N TYR A 159 8.76 -12.77 -16.82
CA TYR A 159 9.69 -12.24 -17.82
C TYR A 159 11.10 -12.78 -17.60
N ARG A 160 11.88 -12.94 -18.67
CA ARG A 160 13.27 -13.44 -18.60
C ARG A 160 14.29 -12.32 -18.51
N THR A 161 14.00 -11.18 -19.12
CA THR A 161 14.90 -10.03 -19.16
C THR A 161 14.12 -8.72 -18.98
N ALA A 162 14.85 -7.67 -18.53
CA ALA A 162 14.28 -6.34 -18.41
C ALA A 162 13.81 -5.77 -19.77
N GLU A 163 14.54 -6.09 -20.85
CA GLU A 163 14.19 -5.62 -22.19
C GLU A 163 12.89 -6.26 -22.67
N GLU A 164 12.65 -7.53 -22.32
CA GLU A 164 11.38 -8.21 -22.63
C GLU A 164 10.21 -7.53 -21.90
N ALA A 165 10.35 -7.30 -20.59
CA ALA A 165 9.34 -6.60 -19.79
C ALA A 165 9.13 -5.15 -20.27
N TRP A 166 10.23 -4.41 -20.53
CA TRP A 166 10.14 -3.03 -20.98
C TRP A 166 9.42 -2.89 -22.33
N ARG A 167 9.62 -3.81 -23.26
CA ARG A 167 8.89 -3.82 -24.53
C ARG A 167 7.38 -3.92 -24.30
N VAL A 168 6.95 -4.80 -23.38
CA VAL A 168 5.52 -4.93 -23.03
C VAL A 168 5.00 -3.63 -22.42
N VAL A 169 5.75 -2.99 -21.52
CA VAL A 169 5.40 -1.67 -20.96
C VAL A 169 5.23 -0.64 -22.07
N GLU A 170 6.21 -0.52 -22.98
CA GLU A 170 6.24 0.50 -24.02
C GLU A 170 5.10 0.33 -25.04
N GLU A 171 4.81 -0.91 -25.42
CA GLU A 171 3.73 -1.24 -26.36
C GLU A 171 2.32 -1.10 -25.76
N ASN A 172 2.17 -1.22 -24.43
CA ASN A 172 0.86 -1.34 -23.78
C ASN A 172 0.52 -0.23 -22.79
N ALA A 173 1.45 0.71 -22.49
CA ALA A 173 1.19 1.79 -21.53
C ALA A 173 -0.07 2.62 -21.87
N GLY A 174 -0.40 2.75 -23.15
CA GLY A 174 -1.58 3.48 -23.63
C GLY A 174 -2.93 2.80 -23.32
N TYR A 175 -2.94 1.55 -22.90
CA TYR A 175 -4.17 0.84 -22.50
C TYR A 175 -4.54 1.07 -21.03
N LEU A 176 -3.61 1.53 -20.21
CA LEU A 176 -3.89 1.82 -18.80
C LEU A 176 -4.97 2.92 -18.67
N GLN A 177 -5.98 2.62 -17.88
CA GLN A 177 -7.04 3.57 -17.56
C GLN A 177 -6.64 4.45 -16.37
N THR A 178 -7.24 5.65 -16.28
CA THR A 178 -7.04 6.57 -15.16
C THR A 178 -8.41 7.02 -14.67
N ASN A 179 -9.18 6.09 -14.10
CA ASN A 179 -10.57 6.32 -13.75
C ASN A 179 -11.00 5.68 -12.43
N THR A 180 -10.10 5.00 -11.72
CA THR A 180 -10.42 4.25 -10.51
C THR A 180 -9.54 4.73 -9.36
N LEU A 181 -10.10 4.89 -8.16
CA LEU A 181 -9.32 5.15 -6.95
C LEU A 181 -8.61 3.87 -6.52
N LEU A 182 -7.29 3.92 -6.45
CA LEU A 182 -6.42 2.78 -6.12
C LEU A 182 -5.75 2.96 -4.77
N HIS A 183 -5.50 1.83 -4.11
CA HIS A 183 -4.50 1.72 -3.06
C HIS A 183 -3.08 1.82 -3.64
N GLY A 184 -2.85 1.19 -4.79
CA GLY A 184 -1.58 1.14 -5.51
C GLY A 184 -0.59 0.08 -5.01
N ASP A 185 -0.81 -0.45 -3.80
CA ASP A 185 -0.16 -1.61 -3.17
C ASP A 185 -1.20 -2.34 -2.32
N TYR A 186 -2.21 -2.93 -2.98
CA TYR A 186 -3.34 -3.60 -2.32
C TYR A 186 -2.94 -4.97 -1.78
N CYS A 187 -2.03 -4.96 -0.80
CA CYS A 187 -1.55 -6.15 -0.12
C CYS A 187 -2.26 -6.39 1.23
N LEU A 188 -2.37 -7.65 1.64
CA LEU A 188 -3.03 -8.03 2.91
C LEU A 188 -2.53 -7.25 4.14
N PRO A 189 -1.21 -6.98 4.31
CA PRO A 189 -0.73 -6.18 5.44
C PRO A 189 -1.25 -4.75 5.49
N ASN A 190 -1.72 -4.20 4.36
CA ASN A 190 -2.17 -2.82 4.22
C ASN A 190 -3.67 -2.65 4.45
N ILE A 191 -4.40 -3.74 4.75
CA ILE A 191 -5.85 -3.78 4.99
C ILE A 191 -6.10 -4.08 6.46
N MET A 192 -6.72 -3.14 7.18
CA MET A 192 -7.01 -3.28 8.60
C MET A 192 -8.45 -3.72 8.84
N LEU A 193 -8.61 -4.76 9.65
CA LEU A 193 -9.92 -5.28 10.06
C LEU A 193 -10.04 -5.29 11.59
N ASP A 194 -11.22 -4.92 12.09
CA ASP A 194 -11.60 -5.09 13.49
C ASP A 194 -12.69 -6.15 13.57
N GLY A 195 -12.32 -7.41 13.88
CA GLY A 195 -13.22 -8.54 13.93
C GLY A 195 -13.99 -8.77 12.62
N TRP A 196 -13.31 -8.84 11.48
CA TRP A 196 -13.87 -8.97 10.13
C TRP A 196 -14.63 -7.74 9.60
N ARG A 197 -14.65 -6.64 10.32
CA ARG A 197 -15.19 -5.37 9.80
C ARG A 197 -14.04 -4.51 9.30
N PHE A 198 -14.24 -3.91 8.14
CA PHE A 198 -13.27 -2.96 7.60
C PHE A 198 -13.04 -1.82 8.60
N SER A 199 -11.78 -1.52 8.84
CA SER A 199 -11.35 -0.45 9.73
C SER A 199 -10.57 0.64 9.01
N GLY A 200 -9.83 0.30 7.95
CA GLY A 200 -9.13 1.28 7.12
C GLY A 200 -7.99 0.68 6.32
N PHE A 201 -7.47 1.47 5.41
CA PHE A 201 -6.24 1.19 4.67
C PHE A 201 -5.06 1.96 5.27
N ILE A 202 -3.86 1.39 5.19
CA ILE A 202 -2.60 2.00 5.61
C ILE A 202 -1.57 1.94 4.45
N ASP A 203 -0.48 2.68 4.57
CA ASP A 203 0.64 2.70 3.63
C ASP A 203 0.21 3.15 2.20
N LEU A 204 -0.29 4.39 2.14
CA LEU A 204 -0.95 4.96 0.96
C LEU A 204 -0.01 5.80 0.07
N ASP A 205 1.29 5.53 0.07
CA ASP A 205 2.25 6.26 -0.75
C ASP A 205 2.12 5.94 -2.26
N ALA A 206 1.68 4.72 -2.58
CA ALA A 206 1.39 4.27 -3.95
C ALA A 206 -0.03 4.61 -4.43
N ALA A 207 -0.90 5.15 -3.55
CA ALA A 207 -2.29 5.41 -3.86
C ALA A 207 -2.50 6.57 -4.86
N GLY A 208 -3.65 6.55 -5.54
CA GLY A 208 -4.01 7.59 -6.52
C GLY A 208 -5.10 7.14 -7.48
N VAL A 209 -5.40 7.95 -8.50
CA VAL A 209 -6.31 7.54 -9.58
C VAL A 209 -5.54 6.80 -10.66
N GLY A 210 -5.96 5.59 -11.01
CA GLY A 210 -5.26 4.79 -12.00
C GLY A 210 -6.09 3.63 -12.55
N ASP A 211 -5.38 2.61 -13.06
CA ASP A 211 -5.98 1.40 -13.62
C ASP A 211 -6.22 0.35 -12.52
N ARG A 212 -7.46 -0.11 -12.39
CA ARG A 212 -7.89 -1.08 -11.39
C ARG A 212 -7.08 -2.38 -11.36
N HIS A 213 -6.49 -2.78 -12.50
CA HIS A 213 -5.73 -4.02 -12.59
C HIS A 213 -4.44 -3.99 -11.78
N ILE A 214 -3.93 -2.81 -11.39
CA ILE A 214 -2.79 -2.67 -10.47
C ILE A 214 -3.15 -3.28 -9.12
N ASP A 215 -4.26 -2.85 -8.52
CA ASP A 215 -4.69 -3.36 -7.22
C ASP A 215 -5.19 -4.81 -7.28
N LEU A 216 -5.85 -5.19 -8.39
CA LEU A 216 -6.25 -6.58 -8.62
C LEU A 216 -5.03 -7.51 -8.67
N PHE A 217 -3.97 -7.09 -9.34
CA PHE A 217 -2.71 -7.84 -9.40
C PHE A 217 -2.12 -8.04 -8.00
N TRP A 218 -1.96 -6.97 -7.23
CA TRP A 218 -1.41 -7.02 -5.88
C TRP A 218 -2.28 -7.79 -4.90
N GLY A 219 -3.61 -7.66 -5.00
CA GLY A 219 -4.55 -8.41 -4.16
C GLY A 219 -4.45 -9.92 -4.37
N ILE A 220 -4.40 -10.37 -5.63
CA ILE A 220 -4.23 -11.78 -5.99
C ILE A 220 -2.85 -12.28 -5.56
N TRP A 221 -1.79 -11.52 -5.87
CA TRP A 221 -0.43 -11.86 -5.49
C TRP A 221 -0.27 -12.00 -3.98
N SER A 222 -0.80 -11.06 -3.22
CA SER A 222 -0.70 -11.05 -1.76
C SER A 222 -1.46 -12.22 -1.12
N LEU A 223 -2.63 -12.58 -1.65
CA LEU A 223 -3.36 -13.78 -1.21
C LEU A 223 -2.53 -15.05 -1.48
N GLN A 224 -2.02 -15.20 -2.70
CA GLN A 224 -1.18 -16.35 -3.07
C GLN A 224 0.08 -16.42 -2.19
N PHE A 225 0.75 -15.29 -2.00
CA PHE A 225 1.97 -15.24 -1.19
C PHE A 225 1.72 -15.63 0.27
N ASN A 226 0.65 -15.14 0.90
CA ASN A 226 0.40 -15.39 2.32
C ASN A 226 -0.26 -16.76 2.56
N LEU A 227 -1.16 -17.21 1.68
CA LEU A 227 -1.84 -18.49 1.80
C LEU A 227 -1.06 -19.67 1.19
N LYS A 228 0.06 -19.40 0.48
CA LYS A 228 0.91 -20.39 -0.19
C LYS A 228 0.17 -21.26 -1.21
N THR A 229 -0.84 -20.68 -1.88
CA THR A 229 -1.65 -21.34 -2.90
C THR A 229 -2.32 -20.31 -3.79
N ASP A 230 -2.44 -20.62 -5.09
CA ASP A 230 -3.10 -19.80 -6.11
C ASP A 230 -4.61 -20.07 -6.25
N ARG A 231 -5.14 -21.06 -5.53
CA ARG A 231 -6.53 -21.56 -5.68
C ARG A 231 -7.61 -20.49 -5.45
N TYR A 232 -7.27 -19.38 -4.83
CA TYR A 232 -8.22 -18.30 -4.50
C TYR A 232 -8.31 -17.23 -5.59
N ARG A 233 -7.46 -17.27 -6.63
CA ARG A 233 -7.44 -16.28 -7.70
C ARG A 233 -8.81 -16.11 -8.36
N ASP A 234 -9.40 -17.21 -8.85
CA ASP A 234 -10.68 -17.14 -9.53
C ASP A 234 -11.82 -16.71 -8.62
N ARG A 235 -11.82 -17.20 -7.36
CA ARG A 235 -12.79 -16.77 -6.35
C ARG A 235 -12.69 -15.26 -6.08
N PHE A 236 -11.48 -14.74 -5.95
CA PHE A 236 -11.25 -13.31 -5.74
C PHE A 236 -11.83 -12.48 -6.89
N LEU A 237 -11.56 -12.87 -8.13
CA LEU A 237 -12.09 -12.18 -9.31
C LEU A 237 -13.61 -12.27 -9.41
N ASP A 238 -14.20 -13.42 -9.08
CA ASP A 238 -15.65 -13.60 -9.11
C ASP A 238 -16.34 -12.73 -8.05
N VAL A 239 -15.81 -12.69 -6.83
CA VAL A 239 -16.36 -11.88 -5.72
C VAL A 239 -16.14 -10.38 -5.97
N TYR A 240 -15.01 -9.99 -6.56
CA TYR A 240 -14.77 -8.61 -6.98
C TYR A 240 -15.73 -8.15 -8.08
N GLY A 241 -16.14 -9.04 -8.98
CA GLY A 241 -16.97 -8.75 -10.17
C GLY A 241 -16.17 -8.94 -11.45
N ARG A 242 -16.09 -10.18 -11.91
CA ARG A 242 -15.28 -10.62 -13.07
C ARG A 242 -15.59 -9.85 -14.35
N GLU A 243 -16.83 -9.37 -14.52
CA GLU A 243 -17.25 -8.55 -15.65
C GLU A 243 -16.52 -7.19 -15.78
N SER A 244 -15.91 -6.75 -14.68
CA SER A 244 -15.11 -5.51 -14.63
C SER A 244 -13.61 -5.76 -14.81
N VAL A 245 -13.20 -6.99 -15.08
CA VAL A 245 -11.80 -7.43 -15.16
C VAL A 245 -11.44 -7.82 -16.59
N ASN A 246 -10.39 -7.24 -17.12
CA ASN A 246 -9.72 -7.71 -18.34
C ASN A 246 -8.45 -8.47 -17.93
N GLU A 247 -8.49 -9.79 -17.99
CA GLU A 247 -7.37 -10.65 -17.55
C GLU A 247 -6.11 -10.48 -18.42
N ASP A 248 -6.23 -9.97 -19.65
CA ASP A 248 -5.08 -9.66 -20.52
C ASP A 248 -4.23 -8.50 -19.95
N MET A 249 -4.74 -7.74 -18.99
CA MET A 249 -4.00 -6.68 -18.32
C MET A 249 -2.98 -7.21 -17.29
N PHE A 250 -3.18 -8.40 -16.72
CA PHE A 250 -2.26 -8.90 -15.68
C PHE A 250 -0.82 -9.09 -16.15
N PRO A 251 -0.54 -9.66 -17.34
CA PRO A 251 0.82 -9.66 -17.87
C PRO A 251 1.40 -8.26 -18.06
N ILE A 252 0.57 -7.29 -18.49
CA ILE A 252 1.01 -5.90 -18.67
C ILE A 252 1.39 -5.29 -17.32
N ILE A 253 0.54 -5.43 -16.30
CA ILE A 253 0.85 -4.94 -14.94
C ILE A 253 2.11 -5.62 -14.42
N SER A 254 2.24 -6.95 -14.58
CA SER A 254 3.44 -7.68 -14.19
C SER A 254 4.72 -7.12 -14.84
N ALA A 255 4.65 -6.68 -16.11
CA ALA A 255 5.78 -6.04 -16.78
C ALA A 255 6.17 -4.70 -16.15
N PHE A 256 5.19 -3.91 -15.69
CA PHE A 256 5.45 -2.69 -14.94
C PHE A 256 6.11 -2.98 -13.59
N GLU A 257 5.63 -4.00 -12.87
CA GLU A 257 6.13 -4.37 -11.54
C GLU A 257 7.58 -4.89 -11.55
N VAL A 258 8.10 -5.31 -12.71
CA VAL A 258 9.54 -5.54 -12.89
C VAL A 258 10.35 -4.30 -12.49
N PHE A 259 9.79 -3.11 -12.68
CA PHE A 259 10.43 -1.80 -12.50
C PHE A 259 9.79 -0.99 -11.35
N GLY A 260 8.91 -1.58 -10.56
CA GLY A 260 8.14 -0.92 -9.48
C GLY A 260 8.85 -0.68 -8.17
#